data_1fc14d58475ca6360873b1a89ff9e2c1
#
_entry.id   1fc14d58475ca6360873b1a89ff9e2c1
#
_cell.length_a   1.000
_cell.length_b   1.000
_cell.length_c   1.000
_cell.angle_alpha   90.00
_cell.angle_beta   90.00
_cell.angle_gamma   90.00
#
_symmetry.space_group_name_H-M   'P 1'
#
loop_
_entity.id
_entity.type
_entity.pdbx_description
1 polymer ?
#
loop_
_entity_poly.entity_id
_entity_poly.type
_entity_poly.pdbx_seq_one_letter_code
_entity_poly.pdbx_strand_id
1 'polypeptide(L)'
;MIRLIRRSGIAMALQLRPNCEYCDKDVPPDVADARICSYECTFCADCVENKLHNVCPNCGGGFAPRPIRPAKQWRPGVCVEAQPPSDKRVHLKYSREDVAQHCARIRDTPPKLR
;
A
#
# COMPACT_ATOMS: atom_id res chain seq x y z
N MET A 1 -25.09 -0.53 4.11
CA MET A 1 -24.61 -0.66 4.36
C MET A 1 -24.09 -1.26 4.65
N ILE A 2 -24.12 -1.42 4.72
CA ILE A 2 -23.58 -1.88 4.98
C ILE A 2 -23.11 -2.78 5.06
N ARG A 3 -23.23 -3.19 5.00
CA ARG A 3 -22.68 -3.95 4.98
C ARG A 3 -22.23 -4.64 5.55
N LEU A 4 -22.23 -4.88 5.59
CA LEU A 4 -21.66 -5.42 5.98
C LEU A 4 -20.99 -5.81 6.61
N ILE A 5 -21.17 -6.02 6.86
CA ILE A 5 -20.54 -6.21 7.42
C ILE A 5 -19.96 -6.73 7.97
N ARG A 6 -20.13 -7.14 8.22
CA ARG A 6 -19.48 -7.42 8.64
C ARG A 6 -18.97 -7.90 9.37
N ARG A 7 -19.45 -8.11 9.25
CA ARG A 7 -18.72 -8.71 10.01
C ARG A 7 -17.86 -8.22 11.02
N SER A 8 -17.51 -8.42 11.54
CA SER A 8 -16.66 -7.85 12.53
C SER A 8 -15.77 -6.76 11.92
N GLY A 9 -15.43 -5.73 12.69
CA GLY A 9 -14.61 -4.64 12.21
C GLY A 9 -13.21 -5.05 11.77
N ILE A 10 -12.78 -6.27 12.10
CA ILE A 10 -11.46 -6.78 11.73
C ILE A 10 -11.26 -6.74 10.22
N ALA A 11 -12.31 -7.11 9.46
CA ALA A 11 -12.22 -7.13 8.01
C ALA A 11 -12.00 -5.74 7.41
N MET A 12 -12.21 -4.70 8.20
CA MET A 12 -12.07 -3.31 7.73
C MET A 12 -10.70 -2.72 8.00
N ALA A 13 -9.80 -3.47 8.66
CA ALA A 13 -8.47 -2.96 8.92
C ALA A 13 -7.63 -2.89 7.65
N LEU A 14 -6.73 -1.91 7.61
CA LEU A 14 -5.83 -1.74 6.49
C LEU A 14 -5.02 -3.02 6.27
N GLN A 15 -4.96 -3.48 5.03
CA GLN A 15 -4.16 -4.65 4.69
C GLN A 15 -2.67 -4.27 4.70
N LEU A 16 -1.89 -5.01 5.49
CA LEU A 16 -0.45 -4.79 5.55
C LEU A 16 0.23 -5.81 4.65
N ARG A 17 0.45 -5.45 3.40
CA ARG A 17 1.10 -6.34 2.43
C ARG A 17 2.57 -6.48 2.74
N PRO A 18 3.15 -7.68 2.54
CA PRO A 18 4.50 -7.97 3.02
C PRO A 18 5.64 -7.46 2.14
N ASN A 19 5.35 -6.98 0.93
CA ASN A 19 6.40 -6.65 -0.02
C ASN A 19 6.06 -5.43 -0.88
N CYS A 20 7.12 -4.83 -1.44
CA CYS A 20 6.98 -3.83 -2.48
C CYS A 20 6.57 -4.52 -3.78
N GLU A 21 5.46 -4.09 -4.38
CA GLU A 21 4.94 -4.74 -5.60
C GLU A 21 5.84 -4.51 -6.82
N TYR A 22 6.74 -3.52 -6.76
CA TYR A 22 7.65 -3.23 -7.87
C TYR A 22 8.95 -4.03 -7.77
N CYS A 23 9.68 -3.93 -6.66
CA CYS A 23 11.01 -4.56 -6.51
C CYS A 23 11.00 -5.82 -5.65
N ASP A 24 9.86 -6.17 -5.07
CA ASP A 24 9.67 -7.34 -4.22
C ASP A 24 10.43 -7.29 -2.88
N LYS A 25 10.96 -6.13 -2.52
CA LYS A 25 11.61 -5.95 -1.22
C LYS A 25 10.60 -6.19 -0.09
N ASP A 26 11.03 -6.85 0.97
CA ASP A 26 10.19 -7.04 2.14
C ASP A 26 9.90 -5.71 2.82
N VAL A 27 8.64 -5.49 3.17
CA VAL A 27 8.21 -4.31 3.93
C VAL A 27 7.38 -4.78 5.12
N PRO A 28 8.04 -5.25 6.18
CA PRO A 28 7.33 -5.72 7.37
C PRO A 28 6.47 -4.62 7.98
N PRO A 29 5.51 -4.98 8.86
CA PRO A 29 4.51 -4.01 9.33
C PRO A 29 5.08 -2.82 10.10
N ASP A 30 6.27 -2.94 10.65
CA ASP A 30 6.90 -1.87 11.43
C ASP A 30 7.92 -1.05 10.65
N VAL A 31 8.06 -1.27 9.35
CA VAL A 31 9.06 -0.55 8.56
C VAL A 31 8.56 0.86 8.21
N ALA A 32 9.48 1.82 8.22
CA ALA A 32 9.14 3.21 7.95
C ALA A 32 9.05 3.55 6.47
N ASP A 33 9.63 2.73 5.59
CA ASP A 33 9.73 3.06 4.17
C ASP A 33 8.62 2.46 3.31
N ALA A 34 7.59 1.87 3.90
CA ALA A 34 6.44 1.41 3.14
C ALA A 34 5.53 2.58 2.75
N ARG A 35 5.07 2.57 1.51
CA ARG A 35 4.16 3.58 0.96
C ARG A 35 2.93 2.88 0.42
N ILE A 36 1.77 3.52 0.55
CA ILE A 36 0.53 2.97 0.02
C ILE A 36 -0.26 4.03 -0.74
N CYS A 37 -1.01 3.60 -1.75
CA CYS A 37 -2.00 4.43 -2.42
C CYS A 37 -3.34 4.28 -1.71
N SER A 38 -4.39 4.93 -2.21
CA SER A 38 -5.72 4.87 -1.58
C SER A 38 -6.37 3.49 -1.72
N TYR A 39 -5.85 2.62 -2.55
CA TYR A 39 -6.32 1.24 -2.71
C TYR A 39 -5.38 0.24 -2.06
N GLU A 40 -4.48 0.71 -1.19
CA GLU A 40 -3.55 -0.12 -0.42
C GLU A 40 -2.46 -0.81 -1.24
N CYS A 41 -2.30 -0.43 -2.50
CA CYS A 41 -1.16 -0.90 -3.27
C CYS A 41 0.12 -0.45 -2.59
N THR A 42 1.06 -1.37 -2.38
CA THR A 42 2.20 -1.17 -1.49
C THR A 42 3.52 -1.16 -2.25
N PHE A 43 4.34 -0.17 -1.97
CA PHE A 43 5.66 0.01 -2.59
C PHE A 43 6.63 0.57 -1.57
N CYS A 44 7.93 0.35 -1.77
CA CYS A 44 8.92 0.98 -0.91
C CYS A 44 9.15 2.43 -1.34
N ALA A 45 9.65 3.25 -0.42
CA ALA A 45 9.87 4.67 -0.68
C ALA A 45 10.78 4.90 -1.89
N ASP A 46 11.83 4.09 -2.03
CA ASP A 46 12.75 4.22 -3.15
C ASP A 46 12.06 4.04 -4.50
N CYS A 47 11.24 3.00 -4.62
CA CYS A 47 10.48 2.77 -5.85
C CYS A 47 9.49 3.91 -6.13
N VAL A 48 8.82 4.40 -5.10
CA VAL A 48 7.87 5.51 -5.26
C VAL A 48 8.58 6.77 -5.78
N GLU A 49 9.77 7.06 -5.26
CA GLU A 49 10.50 8.26 -5.67
C GLU A 49 11.18 8.10 -7.02
N ASN A 50 11.86 6.98 -7.24
CA ASN A 50 12.79 6.85 -8.35
C ASN A 50 12.26 6.04 -9.54
N LYS A 51 11.22 5.26 -9.36
CA LYS A 51 10.63 4.45 -10.43
C LYS A 51 9.23 4.89 -10.79
N LEU A 52 8.41 5.21 -9.79
CA LEU A 52 6.99 5.50 -9.99
C LEU A 52 6.70 7.00 -10.01
N HIS A 53 7.59 7.81 -9.48
CA HIS A 53 7.41 9.26 -9.42
C HIS A 53 6.05 9.64 -8.83
N ASN A 54 5.72 8.98 -7.71
CA ASN A 54 4.48 9.18 -6.97
C ASN A 54 3.22 8.88 -7.78
N VAL A 55 3.28 7.92 -8.71
CA VAL A 55 2.13 7.47 -9.48
C VAL A 55 1.93 5.98 -9.26
N CYS A 56 0.77 5.59 -8.72
CA CYS A 56 0.46 4.17 -8.53
C CYS A 56 0.23 3.51 -9.88
N PRO A 57 0.95 2.40 -10.18
CA PRO A 57 0.76 1.70 -11.45
C PRO A 57 -0.63 1.12 -11.65
N ASN A 58 -1.37 0.90 -10.55
CA ASN A 58 -2.67 0.26 -10.61
C ASN A 58 -3.83 1.25 -10.66
N CYS A 59 -3.71 2.40 -9.99
CA CYS A 59 -4.82 3.35 -9.90
C CYS A 59 -4.49 4.77 -10.37
N GLY A 60 -3.20 5.08 -10.56
CA GLY A 60 -2.79 6.42 -10.96
C GLY A 60 -2.71 7.43 -9.84
N GLY A 61 -3.09 7.07 -8.62
CA GLY A 61 -3.06 7.97 -7.49
C GLY A 61 -1.66 8.15 -6.91
N GLY A 62 -1.55 9.05 -5.93
CA GLY A 62 -0.29 9.28 -5.21
C GLY A 62 -0.17 8.37 -4.00
N PHE A 63 0.95 8.49 -3.30
CA PHE A 63 1.28 7.64 -2.15
C PHE A 63 1.47 8.45 -0.88
N ALA A 64 1.29 7.77 0.24
CA ALA A 64 1.60 8.29 1.57
C ALA A 64 2.32 7.20 2.37
N PRO A 65 3.04 7.56 3.45
CA PRO A 65 3.61 6.56 4.32
C PRO A 65 2.53 5.65 4.89
N ARG A 66 2.80 4.35 4.92
CA ARG A 66 1.86 3.39 5.48
C ARG A 66 1.87 3.50 7.01
N PRO A 67 0.71 3.69 7.64
CA PRO A 67 0.65 3.72 9.10
C PRO A 67 1.16 2.41 9.69
N ILE A 68 1.87 2.52 10.81
CA ILE A 68 2.41 1.37 11.52
C ILE A 68 1.37 0.93 12.55
N ARG A 69 0.92 -0.32 12.45
CA ARG A 69 -0.05 -0.87 13.40
C ARG A 69 0.62 -1.10 14.75
N PRO A 70 -0.04 -0.74 15.87
CA PRO A 70 0.57 -0.92 17.19
C PRO A 70 1.00 -2.36 17.46
N ALA A 71 2.20 -2.51 18.03
CA ALA A 71 2.67 -3.80 18.48
C ALA A 71 1.96 -4.23 19.76
N LYS A 72 1.62 -3.25 20.60
CA LYS A 72 0.94 -3.50 21.88
C LYS A 72 -0.57 -3.30 21.74
N GLN A 73 -1.31 -4.06 22.53
CA GLN A 73 -2.76 -3.97 22.53
C GLN A 73 -3.22 -2.89 23.51
N TRP A 74 -3.21 -1.62 23.05
CA TRP A 74 -3.66 -0.48 23.84
C TRP A 74 -5.17 -0.49 24.05
N ARG A 75 -5.89 -1.09 23.13
CA ARG A 75 -7.31 -1.39 23.23
C ARG A 75 -7.51 -2.84 22.78
N PRO A 76 -8.52 -3.54 23.29
CA PRO A 76 -8.70 -4.95 22.92
C PRO A 76 -8.82 -5.16 21.41
N GLY A 77 -8.03 -6.09 20.89
CA GLY A 77 -8.14 -6.55 19.50
C GLY A 77 -7.49 -5.68 18.44
N VAL A 78 -6.86 -4.55 18.81
CA VAL A 78 -6.31 -3.62 17.83
C VAL A 78 -4.78 -3.53 17.92
N CYS A 79 -4.12 -4.56 17.43
CA CYS A 79 -2.65 -4.63 17.38
C CYS A 79 -2.23 -5.64 16.31
N VAL A 80 -0.93 -5.68 16.03
CA VAL A 80 -0.37 -6.58 15.00
C VAL A 80 -0.67 -8.04 15.33
N GLU A 81 -0.60 -8.43 16.60
CA GLU A 81 -0.85 -9.82 16.98
C GLU A 81 -2.29 -10.23 16.71
N ALA A 82 -3.26 -9.36 17.06
CA ALA A 82 -4.68 -9.65 16.85
C ALA A 82 -5.09 -9.51 15.39
N GLN A 83 -4.45 -8.61 14.66
CA GLN A 83 -4.74 -8.34 13.25
C GLN A 83 -3.42 -8.38 12.48
N PRO A 84 -2.90 -9.58 12.22
CA PRO A 84 -1.55 -9.73 11.64
C PRO A 84 -1.47 -9.22 10.20
N PRO A 85 -0.24 -8.95 9.74
CA PRO A 85 -0.03 -8.57 8.35
C PRO A 85 -0.37 -9.72 7.40
N SER A 86 -0.64 -9.36 6.15
CA SER A 86 -0.81 -10.36 5.10
C SER A 86 0.52 -11.07 4.84
N ASP A 87 0.46 -12.35 4.54
CA ASP A 87 1.62 -13.12 4.10
C ASP A 87 1.60 -13.35 2.59
N LYS A 88 0.61 -12.80 1.91
CA LYS A 88 0.43 -12.97 0.48
C LYS A 88 1.17 -11.88 -0.29
N ARG A 89 2.22 -12.26 -0.99
CA ARG A 89 3.00 -11.32 -1.80
C ARG A 89 2.20 -10.91 -3.04
N VAL A 90 2.31 -9.64 -3.40
CA VAL A 90 1.62 -9.08 -4.56
C VAL A 90 2.69 -8.49 -5.49
N HIS A 91 2.53 -8.68 -6.78
CA HIS A 91 3.50 -8.22 -7.77
C HIS A 91 2.82 -7.36 -8.83
N LEU A 92 3.61 -6.62 -9.59
CA LEU A 92 3.11 -5.80 -10.68
C LEU A 92 2.32 -6.66 -11.67
N LYS A 93 1.20 -6.14 -12.15
CA LYS A 93 0.39 -6.77 -13.20
C LYS A 93 0.79 -6.30 -14.59
N TYR A 94 1.59 -5.25 -14.66
CA TYR A 94 1.97 -4.60 -15.91
C TYR A 94 3.47 -4.72 -16.10
N SER A 95 3.93 -4.64 -17.36
CA SER A 95 5.35 -4.65 -17.64
C SER A 95 6.00 -3.37 -17.10
N ARG A 96 7.30 -3.42 -16.87
CA ARG A 96 8.04 -2.25 -16.44
C ARG A 96 7.94 -1.11 -17.44
N GLU A 97 7.92 -1.43 -18.74
CA GLU A 97 7.75 -0.43 -19.79
C GLU A 97 6.37 0.23 -19.70
N ASP A 98 5.32 -0.57 -19.54
CA ASP A 98 3.96 -0.02 -19.38
C ASP A 98 3.87 0.89 -18.16
N VAL A 99 4.47 0.47 -17.03
CA VAL A 99 4.47 1.27 -15.81
C VAL A 99 5.19 2.60 -16.04
N ALA A 100 6.34 2.58 -16.75
CA ALA A 100 7.08 3.81 -17.03
C ALA A 100 6.26 4.79 -17.85
N GLN A 101 5.56 4.31 -18.89
CA GLN A 101 4.71 5.14 -19.72
C GLN A 101 3.50 5.69 -18.95
N HIS A 102 2.89 4.86 -18.15
CA HIS A 102 1.77 5.25 -17.30
C HIS A 102 2.19 6.36 -16.34
N CYS A 103 3.31 6.19 -15.65
CA CYS A 103 3.82 7.17 -14.71
C CYS A 103 4.20 8.48 -15.40
N ALA A 104 4.86 8.40 -16.57
CA ALA A 104 5.26 9.59 -17.31
C ALA A 104 4.05 10.42 -17.73
N ARG A 105 2.95 9.76 -18.09
CA ARG A 105 1.73 10.43 -18.54
C ARG A 105 1.02 11.16 -17.39
N ILE A 106 1.16 10.67 -16.15
CA ILE A 106 0.36 11.12 -15.01
C ILE A 106 1.15 12.00 -14.03
N ARG A 107 2.47 11.81 -13.94
CA ARG A 107 3.28 12.37 -12.86
C ARG A 107 3.18 13.89 -12.70
N ASP A 108 2.94 14.62 -13.77
CA ASP A 108 2.85 16.08 -13.72
C ASP A 108 1.47 16.58 -13.30
N THR A 109 0.50 15.68 -13.17
CA THR A 109 -0.83 16.02 -12.67
C THR A 109 -0.84 15.83 -11.14
N PRO A 110 -1.18 16.88 -10.38
CA PRO A 110 -1.25 16.72 -8.92
C PRO A 110 -2.26 15.64 -8.54
N PRO A 111 -1.99 14.87 -7.48
CA PRO A 111 -2.87 13.74 -7.09
C PRO A 111 -4.36 14.09 -7.02
N LYS A 112 -4.69 15.27 -6.52
CA LYS A 112 -6.09 15.67 -6.37
C LYS A 112 -6.82 15.91 -7.71
N LEU A 113 -6.05 15.99 -8.79
CA LEU A 113 -6.61 16.25 -10.13
C LEU A 113 -6.54 15.04 -11.05
N ARG A 114 -6.02 13.95 -10.54
CA ARG A 114 -5.86 12.72 -11.33
C ARG A 114 -7.15 11.99 -11.55
#